data_980672b990855abf3d86b0e6512bf481
#
_entry.id   980672b990855abf3d86b0e6512bf481
#
_cell.length_a   1.000
_cell.length_b   1.000
_cell.length_c   1.000
_cell.angle_alpha   90.00
_cell.angle_beta   90.00
_cell.angle_gamma   90.00
#
_symmetry.space_group_name_H-M   'P 1'
#
loop_
_entity.id
_entity.type
_entity.pdbx_description
1 polymer ?
#
loop_
_entity_poly.entity_id
_entity_poly.type
_entity_poly.pdbx_seq_one_letter_code
_entity_poly.pdbx_strand_id
1 'polypeptide(L)'
;RDSSTGGAVRRCDQETDIIKWPAKAQVVPGKVDNPVELRDLLPTFLEIAGTSVPTDIDGRSLLSLAKGTETEWRKYIDLEHATCYSDGNYWCALTDGKIKYIWYFYTGEEQLFDLAKDPKELHNAVNDKKYKKLLAGMRAEMMRHLSERGEEFVKDGQLVVRKKTMLYGPNYPKEKR
;
A
#
# COMPACT_ATOMS: atom_id res chain seq x y z
N ARG A 1 28.22 -19.05 2.76
CA ARG A 1 27.97 -17.93 1.83
C ARG A 1 26.48 -17.89 1.63
N ASP A 2 25.82 -17.12 2.50
CA ASP A 2 24.39 -16.86 2.47
C ASP A 2 24.10 -15.84 1.38
N SER A 3 23.55 -16.30 0.25
CA SER A 3 23.07 -15.45 -0.84
C SER A 3 21.56 -15.23 -0.71
N SER A 4 21.08 -14.83 0.47
CA SER A 4 19.73 -14.31 0.62
C SER A 4 19.73 -12.83 0.29
N THR A 5 19.90 -12.50 -0.98
CA THR A 5 19.55 -11.17 -1.50
C THR A 5 18.03 -11.08 -1.68
N GLY A 6 17.29 -11.29 -0.62
CA GLY A 6 15.95 -10.75 -0.53
C GLY A 6 16.08 -9.24 -0.61
N GLY A 7 15.76 -8.67 -1.77
CA GLY A 7 15.72 -7.23 -1.94
C GLY A 7 14.73 -6.66 -0.96
N ALA A 8 15.22 -6.18 0.19
CA ALA A 8 14.40 -5.48 1.13
C ALA A 8 13.73 -4.33 0.37
N VAL A 9 12.42 -4.25 0.43
CA VAL A 9 11.64 -3.08 0.00
C VAL A 9 12.04 -1.96 0.95
N ARG A 10 13.19 -1.35 0.67
CA ARG A 10 13.76 -0.32 1.54
C ARG A 10 12.99 0.97 1.37
N ARG A 11 12.31 1.40 2.41
CA ARG A 11 11.99 2.78 2.78
C ARG A 11 11.29 3.70 1.77
N CYS A 12 10.60 3.20 0.75
CA CYS A 12 9.73 4.08 -0.04
C CYS A 12 8.41 4.43 0.68
N ASP A 13 8.15 3.81 1.81
CA ASP A 13 6.88 3.82 2.53
C ASP A 13 6.89 4.67 3.82
N GLN A 14 8.00 5.34 4.13
CA GLN A 14 8.14 6.23 5.30
C GLN A 14 8.59 7.65 4.91
N GLU A 15 8.15 8.12 3.76
CA GLU A 15 8.43 9.51 3.39
C GLU A 15 7.47 10.45 4.13
N THR A 16 7.98 11.59 4.54
CA THR A 16 7.19 12.65 5.17
C THR A 16 6.90 13.71 4.12
N ASP A 17 5.64 13.87 3.78
CA ASP A 17 5.20 14.94 2.91
C ASP A 17 5.11 16.24 3.69
N ILE A 18 5.74 17.29 3.17
CA ILE A 18 5.63 18.64 3.71
C ILE A 18 4.87 19.50 2.71
N ILE A 19 3.67 19.95 3.09
CA ILE A 19 2.80 20.73 2.24
C ILE A 19 2.66 22.15 2.81
N LYS A 20 2.97 23.15 1.98
CA LYS A 20 2.64 24.55 2.25
C LYS A 20 1.31 24.88 1.57
N TRP A 21 0.30 25.11 2.38
CA TRP A 21 -1.03 25.44 1.89
C TRP A 21 -1.16 26.91 1.50
N PRO A 22 -1.89 27.23 0.41
CA PRO A 22 -2.23 28.63 0.12
C PRO A 22 -3.18 29.19 1.18
N ALA A 23 -3.11 30.49 1.46
CA ALA A 23 -3.92 31.12 2.51
C ALA A 23 -5.43 30.87 2.35
N LYS A 24 -5.93 30.78 1.11
CA LYS A 24 -7.34 30.48 0.82
C LYS A 24 -7.78 29.08 1.28
N ALA A 25 -6.86 28.16 1.49
CA ALA A 25 -7.17 26.81 1.95
C ALA A 25 -7.55 26.77 3.44
N GLN A 26 -7.20 27.79 4.21
CA GLN A 26 -7.53 27.92 5.63
C GLN A 26 -7.11 26.71 6.48
N VAL A 27 -5.93 26.16 6.19
CA VAL A 27 -5.35 25.05 6.94
C VAL A 27 -4.46 25.62 8.04
N VAL A 28 -4.67 25.17 9.27
CA VAL A 28 -3.80 25.49 10.40
C VAL A 28 -2.57 24.58 10.36
N PRO A 29 -1.35 25.11 10.55
CA PRO A 29 -0.16 24.27 10.60
C PRO A 29 -0.28 23.15 11.64
N GLY A 30 0.06 21.94 11.26
CA GLY A 30 -0.07 20.77 12.12
C GLY A 30 0.60 19.54 11.51
N LYS A 31 0.56 18.44 12.24
CA LYS A 31 1.03 17.12 11.81
C LYS A 31 -0.15 16.18 11.72
N VAL A 32 -0.16 15.37 10.67
CA VAL A 32 -1.15 14.33 10.44
C VAL A 32 -0.41 13.01 10.28
N ASP A 33 -0.82 11.98 11.01
CA ASP A 33 -0.18 10.66 11.02
C ASP A 33 -0.96 9.60 10.20
N ASN A 34 -1.93 10.03 9.42
CA ASN A 34 -2.68 9.14 8.54
C ASN A 34 -1.83 8.68 7.35
N PRO A 35 -1.99 7.45 6.86
CA PRO A 35 -1.30 6.98 5.67
C PRO A 35 -1.76 7.75 4.42
N VAL A 36 -0.81 8.43 3.78
CA VAL A 36 -1.01 9.24 2.57
C VAL A 36 -0.07 8.76 1.46
N GLU A 37 -0.39 9.09 0.22
CA GLU A 37 0.39 8.65 -0.93
C GLU A 37 0.38 9.68 -2.07
N LEU A 38 1.29 9.55 -3.03
CA LEU A 38 1.41 10.51 -4.14
C LEU A 38 0.14 10.61 -5.00
N ARG A 39 -0.68 9.55 -5.06
CA ARG A 39 -2.00 9.58 -5.74
C ARG A 39 -2.93 10.64 -5.16
N ASP A 40 -2.75 11.03 -3.90
CA ASP A 40 -3.57 12.02 -3.20
C ASP A 40 -3.29 13.46 -3.65
N LEU A 41 -2.16 13.71 -4.31
CA LEU A 41 -1.78 15.07 -4.71
C LEU A 41 -2.69 15.62 -5.80
N LEU A 42 -3.03 14.82 -6.81
CA LEU A 42 -3.89 15.27 -7.90
C LEU A 42 -5.26 15.75 -7.42
N PRO A 43 -6.06 14.95 -6.67
CA PRO A 43 -7.34 15.42 -6.15
C PRO A 43 -7.19 16.62 -5.22
N THR A 44 -6.10 16.70 -4.47
CA THR A 44 -5.81 17.86 -3.59
C THR A 44 -5.62 19.14 -4.40
N PHE A 45 -4.85 19.09 -5.48
CA PHE A 45 -4.64 20.25 -6.34
C PHE A 45 -5.92 20.71 -7.05
N LEU A 46 -6.72 19.76 -7.54
CA LEU A 46 -7.99 20.06 -8.18
C LEU A 46 -8.95 20.74 -7.20
N GLU A 47 -9.10 20.21 -5.98
CA GLU A 47 -9.96 20.81 -4.96
C GLU A 47 -9.51 22.22 -4.57
N ILE A 48 -8.21 22.44 -4.36
CA ILE A 48 -7.67 23.78 -4.04
C ILE A 48 -7.88 24.75 -5.19
N ALA A 49 -7.80 24.28 -6.44
CA ALA A 49 -8.07 25.09 -7.62
C ALA A 49 -9.55 25.46 -7.76
N GLY A 50 -10.45 24.77 -7.04
CA GLY A 50 -11.90 24.94 -7.17
C GLY A 50 -12.47 24.19 -8.36
N THR A 51 -11.76 23.19 -8.85
CA THR A 51 -12.17 22.33 -9.96
C THR A 51 -12.76 21.03 -9.39
N SER A 52 -13.70 20.42 -10.10
CA SER A 52 -14.26 19.14 -9.71
C SER A 52 -13.19 18.02 -9.73
N VAL A 53 -13.19 17.21 -8.68
CA VAL A 53 -12.35 16.02 -8.61
C VAL A 53 -13.07 14.88 -9.32
N PRO A 54 -12.44 14.18 -10.29
CA PRO A 54 -13.02 12.99 -10.89
C PRO A 54 -13.32 11.91 -9.85
N THR A 55 -14.38 11.15 -10.04
CA THR A 55 -14.82 10.10 -9.10
C THR A 55 -14.18 8.74 -9.35
N ASP A 56 -13.48 8.60 -10.48
CA ASP A 56 -12.85 7.37 -10.94
C ASP A 56 -11.32 7.33 -10.72
N ILE A 57 -10.83 8.15 -9.79
CA ILE A 57 -9.42 8.18 -9.39
C ILE A 57 -9.23 7.54 -8.01
N ASP A 58 -8.10 6.88 -7.82
CA ASP A 58 -7.78 6.15 -6.57
C ASP A 58 -7.34 7.07 -5.42
N GLY A 59 -6.83 8.27 -5.74
CA GLY A 59 -6.37 9.24 -4.75
C GLY A 59 -7.52 9.95 -4.03
N ARG A 60 -7.23 10.48 -2.85
CA ARG A 60 -8.17 11.27 -2.03
C ARG A 60 -7.56 12.62 -1.68
N SER A 61 -8.34 13.70 -1.73
CA SER A 61 -7.83 15.01 -1.36
C SER A 61 -7.36 15.06 0.09
N LEU A 62 -6.18 15.62 0.30
CA LEU A 62 -5.59 15.83 1.62
C LEU A 62 -6.17 17.05 2.35
N LEU A 63 -7.03 17.85 1.69
CA LEU A 63 -7.50 19.11 2.25
C LEU A 63 -8.38 18.92 3.49
N SER A 64 -9.33 17.97 3.45
CA SER A 64 -10.19 17.63 4.59
C SER A 64 -9.37 17.05 5.75
N LEU A 65 -8.39 16.21 5.44
CA LEU A 65 -7.48 15.64 6.41
C LEU A 65 -6.64 16.73 7.10
N ALA A 66 -6.07 17.65 6.31
CA ALA A 66 -5.28 18.78 6.81
C ALA A 66 -6.10 19.78 7.63
N LYS A 67 -7.40 19.91 7.35
CA LYS A 67 -8.34 20.74 8.14
C LYS A 67 -8.84 20.04 9.41
N GLY A 68 -8.56 18.75 9.59
CA GLY A 68 -9.10 17.95 10.67
C GLY A 68 -10.61 17.69 10.57
N THR A 69 -11.18 17.81 9.38
CA THR A 69 -12.62 17.56 9.10
C THR A 69 -12.88 16.17 8.55
N GLU A 70 -11.83 15.43 8.21
CA GLU A 70 -11.95 14.04 7.72
C GLU A 70 -12.30 13.08 8.85
N THR A 71 -13.37 12.32 8.69
CA THR A 71 -13.84 11.33 9.68
C THR A 71 -13.55 9.90 9.26
N GLU A 72 -13.37 9.65 7.96
CA GLU A 72 -13.14 8.34 7.39
C GLU A 72 -11.96 8.35 6.42
N TRP A 73 -10.79 8.06 6.91
CA TRP A 73 -9.60 7.94 6.09
C TRP A 73 -9.20 6.47 5.90
N ARG A 74 -8.46 6.20 4.81
CA ARG A 74 -7.91 4.85 4.58
C ARG A 74 -7.03 4.43 5.75
N LYS A 75 -7.12 3.18 6.12
CA LYS A 75 -6.28 2.61 7.17
C LYS A 75 -4.94 2.14 6.65
N TYR A 76 -4.92 1.66 5.41
CA TYR A 76 -3.73 1.13 4.77
C TYR A 76 -3.52 1.80 3.41
N ILE A 77 -2.26 1.90 3.02
CA ILE A 77 -1.86 2.10 1.63
C ILE A 77 -1.32 0.79 1.09
N ASP A 78 -1.51 0.58 -0.20
CA ASP A 78 -0.95 -0.53 -0.94
C ASP A 78 0.34 -0.12 -1.64
N LEU A 79 1.29 -1.04 -1.66
CA LEU A 79 2.54 -0.94 -2.40
C LEU A 79 2.62 -2.18 -3.28
N GLU A 80 3.00 -2.00 -4.54
CA GLU A 80 3.13 -3.12 -5.46
C GLU A 80 4.44 -3.03 -6.23
N HIS A 81 5.07 -4.17 -6.41
CA HIS A 81 6.24 -4.30 -7.24
C HIS A 81 5.97 -5.33 -8.32
N ALA A 82 6.05 -4.90 -9.56
CA ALA A 82 5.97 -5.81 -10.72
C ALA A 82 7.29 -6.57 -10.87
N THR A 83 7.27 -7.60 -11.69
CA THR A 83 8.46 -8.37 -12.02
C THR A 83 9.54 -7.46 -12.61
N CYS A 84 10.60 -7.28 -11.86
CA CYS A 84 11.78 -6.58 -12.29
C CYS A 84 12.99 -7.44 -11.89
N TYR A 85 13.82 -7.80 -12.85
CA TYR A 85 14.99 -8.68 -12.72
C TYR A 85 14.71 -10.14 -12.37
N SER A 86 13.62 -10.47 -11.68
CA SER A 86 13.21 -11.86 -11.40
C SER A 86 11.72 -11.97 -11.07
N ASP A 87 11.14 -13.15 -11.31
CA ASP A 87 9.74 -13.44 -10.97
C ASP A 87 9.47 -13.37 -9.46
N GLY A 88 10.48 -13.66 -8.64
CA GLY A 88 10.40 -13.57 -7.19
C GLY A 88 10.19 -12.14 -6.66
N ASN A 89 10.43 -11.12 -7.48
CA ASN A 89 10.20 -9.72 -7.10
C ASN A 89 8.75 -9.25 -7.29
N TYR A 90 7.84 -10.14 -7.68
CA TYR A 90 6.43 -9.77 -7.81
C TYR A 90 5.71 -9.92 -6.47
N TRP A 91 5.38 -8.80 -5.85
CA TRP A 91 4.73 -8.77 -4.53
C TRP A 91 3.75 -7.59 -4.41
N CYS A 92 2.85 -7.71 -3.43
CA CYS A 92 2.00 -6.64 -2.95
C CYS A 92 2.19 -6.50 -1.44
N ALA A 93 2.18 -5.28 -0.94
CA ALA A 93 2.26 -4.99 0.48
C ALA A 93 1.13 -4.06 0.92
N LEU A 94 0.73 -4.18 2.18
CA LEU A 94 -0.15 -3.26 2.88
C LEU A 94 0.56 -2.71 4.10
N THR A 95 0.45 -1.39 4.31
CA THR A 95 1.02 -0.74 5.49
C THR A 95 0.14 0.39 6.02
N ASP A 96 0.12 0.55 7.34
CA ASP A 96 -0.44 1.71 8.04
C ASP A 96 0.67 2.63 8.60
N GLY A 97 1.92 2.43 8.17
CA GLY A 97 3.10 3.13 8.67
C GLY A 97 3.67 2.54 9.97
N LYS A 98 2.95 1.63 10.65
CA LYS A 98 3.41 0.94 11.88
C LYS A 98 3.61 -0.55 11.65
N ILE A 99 2.76 -1.14 10.86
CA ILE A 99 2.82 -2.54 10.46
C ILE A 99 2.91 -2.60 8.94
N LYS A 100 3.74 -3.49 8.44
CA LYS A 100 3.84 -3.78 7.02
C LYS A 100 3.73 -5.27 6.81
N TYR A 101 2.83 -5.66 5.92
CA TYR A 101 2.64 -7.06 5.50
C TYR A 101 2.86 -7.16 4.01
N ILE A 102 3.66 -8.15 3.56
CA ILE A 102 4.01 -8.37 2.16
C ILE A 102 3.59 -9.78 1.77
N TRP A 103 2.92 -9.90 0.63
CA TRP A 103 2.61 -11.15 -0.04
C TRP A 103 3.36 -11.24 -1.37
N TYR A 104 4.18 -12.27 -1.52
CA TYR A 104 4.90 -12.56 -2.76
C TYR A 104 4.06 -13.47 -3.65
N PHE A 105 3.60 -12.94 -4.76
CA PHE A 105 2.67 -13.66 -5.64
C PHE A 105 3.26 -14.94 -6.23
N TYR A 106 4.55 -14.93 -6.61
CA TYR A 106 5.18 -16.04 -7.30
C TYR A 106 5.55 -17.19 -6.37
N THR A 107 5.99 -16.91 -5.17
CA THR A 107 6.47 -17.89 -4.20
C THR A 107 5.43 -18.27 -3.16
N GLY A 108 4.47 -17.39 -2.86
CA GLY A 108 3.57 -17.53 -1.72
C GLY A 108 4.25 -17.20 -0.39
N GLU A 109 5.43 -16.59 -0.43
CA GLU A 109 6.12 -16.12 0.75
C GLU A 109 5.38 -14.93 1.38
N GLU A 110 5.49 -14.84 2.70
CA GLU A 110 4.93 -13.75 3.46
C GLU A 110 6.00 -13.09 4.32
N GLN A 111 5.88 -11.78 4.46
CA GLN A 111 6.70 -11.03 5.41
C GLN A 111 5.80 -10.12 6.24
N LEU A 112 6.13 -9.99 7.52
CA LEU A 112 5.46 -9.10 8.47
C LEU A 112 6.51 -8.33 9.25
N PHE A 113 6.37 -7.00 9.28
CA PHE A 113 7.27 -6.12 10.01
C PHE A 113 6.48 -5.23 10.97
N ASP A 114 6.99 -5.11 12.20
CA ASP A 114 6.55 -4.12 13.19
C ASP A 114 7.49 -2.92 13.08
N LEU A 115 7.14 -1.96 12.23
CA LEU A 115 7.99 -0.80 11.89
C LEU A 115 8.25 0.11 13.11
N ALA A 116 7.38 0.06 14.12
CA ALA A 116 7.60 0.81 15.35
C ALA A 116 8.78 0.25 16.18
N LYS A 117 9.04 -1.07 16.08
CA LYS A 117 10.13 -1.75 16.78
C LYS A 117 11.33 -2.05 15.90
N ASP A 118 11.07 -2.32 14.64
CA ASP A 118 12.06 -2.64 13.61
C ASP A 118 11.90 -1.76 12.37
N PRO A 119 12.24 -0.47 12.48
CA PRO A 119 12.07 0.49 11.38
C PRO A 119 13.02 0.20 10.20
N LYS A 120 13.93 -0.74 10.33
CA LYS A 120 14.85 -1.17 9.26
C LYS A 120 14.41 -2.45 8.57
N GLU A 121 13.29 -3.05 8.99
CA GLU A 121 12.75 -4.29 8.41
C GLU A 121 13.78 -5.45 8.40
N LEU A 122 14.53 -5.60 9.49
CA LEU A 122 15.59 -6.61 9.61
C LEU A 122 15.07 -7.96 10.08
N HIS A 123 13.87 -8.00 10.71
CA HIS A 123 13.32 -9.19 11.33
C HIS A 123 11.91 -9.48 10.82
N ASN A 124 11.82 -10.46 9.92
CA ASN A 124 10.51 -10.95 9.47
C ASN A 124 9.79 -11.67 10.61
N ALA A 125 8.73 -11.07 11.13
CA ALA A 125 7.94 -11.55 12.25
C ALA A 125 6.83 -12.53 11.87
N VAL A 126 6.76 -13.00 10.64
CA VAL A 126 5.68 -13.87 10.12
C VAL A 126 5.51 -15.16 10.93
N ASN A 127 6.61 -15.72 11.47
CA ASN A 127 6.62 -16.92 12.27
C ASN A 127 6.59 -16.68 13.79
N ASP A 128 6.55 -15.42 14.24
CA ASP A 128 6.53 -15.09 15.65
C ASP A 128 5.10 -15.25 16.22
N LYS A 129 4.99 -16.14 17.21
CA LYS A 129 3.70 -16.46 17.86
C LYS A 129 2.97 -15.25 18.42
N LYS A 130 3.69 -14.22 18.89
CA LYS A 130 3.10 -12.99 19.44
C LYS A 130 2.35 -12.17 18.39
N TYR A 131 2.72 -12.29 17.11
CA TYR A 131 2.06 -11.59 16.01
C TYR A 131 0.98 -12.42 15.30
N LYS A 132 0.69 -13.65 15.73
CA LYS A 132 -0.27 -14.56 15.07
C LYS A 132 -1.62 -13.91 14.79
N LYS A 133 -2.20 -13.20 15.75
CA LYS A 133 -3.49 -12.50 15.59
C LYS A 133 -3.40 -11.35 14.58
N LEU A 134 -2.31 -10.58 14.67
CA LEU A 134 -2.06 -9.46 13.76
C LEU A 134 -1.88 -9.97 12.34
N LEU A 135 -1.06 -11.00 12.14
CA LEU A 135 -0.83 -11.63 10.84
C LEU A 135 -2.14 -12.13 10.21
N ALA A 136 -3.00 -12.78 10.99
CA ALA A 136 -4.31 -13.21 10.50
C ALA A 136 -5.18 -12.02 10.03
N GLY A 137 -5.16 -10.90 10.76
CA GLY A 137 -5.83 -9.66 10.36
C GLY A 137 -5.25 -9.08 9.07
N MET A 138 -3.92 -9.02 8.94
CA MET A 138 -3.27 -8.49 7.73
C MET A 138 -3.51 -9.37 6.51
N ARG A 139 -3.55 -10.70 6.67
CA ARG A 139 -3.96 -11.62 5.58
C ARG A 139 -5.39 -11.35 5.12
N ALA A 140 -6.31 -11.17 6.06
CA ALA A 140 -7.70 -10.85 5.74
C ALA A 140 -7.82 -9.52 4.98
N GLU A 141 -7.08 -8.49 5.39
CA GLU A 141 -7.05 -7.21 4.67
C GLU A 141 -6.43 -7.33 3.28
N MET A 142 -5.35 -8.10 3.14
CA MET A 142 -4.75 -8.36 1.82
C MET A 142 -5.72 -9.11 0.90
N MET A 143 -6.43 -10.12 1.41
CA MET A 143 -7.45 -10.82 0.63
C MET A 143 -8.58 -9.87 0.22
N ARG A 144 -9.05 -9.01 1.12
CA ARG A 144 -10.07 -8.00 0.81
C ARG A 144 -9.59 -7.06 -0.30
N HIS A 145 -8.36 -6.56 -0.19
CA HIS A 145 -7.75 -5.65 -1.16
C HIS A 145 -7.57 -6.31 -2.54
N LEU A 146 -7.13 -7.56 -2.57
CA LEU A 146 -6.86 -8.27 -3.82
C LEU A 146 -8.10 -8.94 -4.44
N SER A 147 -9.21 -9.09 -3.70
CA SER A 147 -10.41 -9.76 -4.19
C SER A 147 -11.05 -9.04 -5.40
N GLU A 148 -10.93 -7.72 -5.47
CA GLU A 148 -11.41 -6.93 -6.62
C GLU A 148 -10.68 -7.28 -7.94
N ARG A 149 -9.49 -7.89 -7.85
CA ARG A 149 -8.69 -8.32 -9.00
C ARG A 149 -9.11 -9.70 -9.52
N GLY A 150 -10.02 -10.38 -8.83
CA GLY A 150 -10.61 -11.65 -9.24
C GLY A 150 -9.92 -12.89 -8.66
N GLU A 151 -10.45 -14.06 -9.08
CA GLU A 151 -10.04 -15.38 -8.56
C GLU A 151 -8.58 -15.75 -8.83
N GLU A 152 -7.90 -15.07 -9.72
CA GLU A 152 -6.47 -15.26 -9.93
C GLU A 152 -5.62 -14.75 -8.75
N PHE A 153 -6.18 -13.91 -7.88
CA PHE A 153 -5.49 -13.34 -6.72
C PHE A 153 -6.03 -13.86 -5.39
N VAL A 154 -7.35 -14.02 -5.30
CA VAL A 154 -8.02 -14.55 -4.11
C VAL A 154 -9.05 -15.60 -4.56
N LYS A 155 -8.90 -16.83 -4.07
CA LYS A 155 -9.81 -17.93 -4.38
C LYS A 155 -10.11 -18.71 -3.10
N ASP A 156 -11.38 -19.07 -2.90
CA ASP A 156 -11.85 -19.86 -1.75
C ASP A 156 -11.38 -19.28 -0.39
N GLY A 157 -11.32 -17.95 -0.29
CA GLY A 157 -10.87 -17.26 0.91
C GLY A 157 -9.36 -17.40 1.20
N GLN A 158 -8.56 -17.62 0.15
CA GLN A 158 -7.11 -17.72 0.27
C GLN A 158 -6.39 -16.90 -0.80
N LEU A 159 -5.21 -16.39 -0.45
CA LEU A 159 -4.29 -15.76 -1.40
C LEU A 159 -3.74 -16.80 -2.36
N VAL A 160 -3.77 -16.50 -3.65
CA VAL A 160 -3.36 -17.43 -4.71
C VAL A 160 -1.90 -17.23 -5.09
N VAL A 161 -1.13 -18.32 -5.10
CA VAL A 161 0.23 -18.32 -5.65
C VAL A 161 0.15 -18.29 -7.17
N ARG A 162 0.75 -17.28 -7.78
CA ARG A 162 0.71 -17.05 -9.22
C ARG A 162 2.07 -17.24 -9.85
N LYS A 163 2.21 -18.24 -10.71
CA LYS A 163 3.42 -18.46 -11.50
C LYS A 163 3.48 -17.64 -12.81
N LYS A 164 2.48 -16.75 -12.98
CA LYS A 164 2.43 -15.80 -14.09
C LYS A 164 2.64 -14.41 -13.53
N THR A 165 3.49 -13.65 -14.16
CA THR A 165 3.70 -12.23 -13.84
C THR A 165 2.71 -11.36 -14.61
N MET A 166 2.19 -10.33 -13.97
CA MET A 166 1.45 -9.28 -14.65
C MET A 166 2.42 -8.17 -15.06
N LEU A 167 2.46 -7.89 -16.34
CA LEU A 167 3.24 -6.76 -16.87
C LEU A 167 2.43 -5.45 -16.85
N TYR A 168 1.13 -5.54 -16.61
CA TYR A 168 0.19 -4.41 -16.68
C TYR A 168 -0.70 -4.35 -15.45
N GLY A 169 -1.19 -3.16 -15.13
CA GLY A 169 -2.18 -2.98 -14.08
C GLY A 169 -3.46 -3.79 -14.33
N PRO A 170 -4.24 -4.11 -13.30
CA PRO A 170 -5.44 -4.95 -13.41
C PRO A 170 -6.48 -4.38 -14.39
N ASN A 171 -6.57 -3.07 -14.51
CA ASN A 171 -7.50 -2.34 -15.37
C ASN A 171 -6.91 -1.99 -16.75
N TYR A 172 -5.71 -2.45 -17.06
CA TYR A 172 -5.11 -2.18 -18.37
C TYR A 172 -5.90 -2.90 -19.47
N PRO A 173 -6.29 -2.21 -20.54
CA PRO A 173 -7.05 -2.82 -21.63
C PRO A 173 -6.26 -3.97 -22.22
N LYS A 174 -6.78 -5.18 -22.11
CA LYS A 174 -6.22 -6.34 -22.83
C LYS A 174 -6.68 -6.19 -24.27
N GLU A 175 -5.80 -5.76 -25.16
CA GLU A 175 -6.05 -5.89 -26.58
C GLU A 175 -6.36 -7.37 -26.85
N LYS A 176 -7.50 -7.62 -27.48
CA LYS A 176 -7.81 -8.95 -28.00
C LYS A 176 -6.81 -9.22 -29.12
N ARG A 177 -5.77 -9.98 -28.81
CA ARG A 177 -4.88 -10.58 -29.81
C ARG A 177 -5.56 -11.79 -30.44
#